data_259a858d3a04d33441e12d79ea411edd
#
_entry.id   259a858d3a04d33441e12d79ea411edd
#
_cell.length_a   1.000
_cell.length_b   1.000
_cell.length_c   1.000
_cell.angle_alpha   90.00
_cell.angle_beta   90.00
_cell.angle_gamma   90.00
#
_symmetry.space_group_name_H-M   'P 1'
#
loop_
_entity.id
_entity.type
_entity.pdbx_description
1 polymer ?
#
loop_
_entity_poly.entity_id
_entity_poly.type
_entity_poly.pdbx_seq_one_letter_code
_entity_poly.pdbx_strand_id
1 'polypeptide(L)'
;MMKADVAVLDYGSGNLRSVLRAVERGGASVVLTADFETAARAAGLVVPGVGAYAECMRGLRAVQGDRIVGRRLAGARPVLGICVGMQAMFGQGIEHGMVSEGCAEWPGTVERLEADVIPHMGWNTVEAATGSQMFAGIDDERFYFAHSYGVRAWELRAEPPFPSPQVTWTTYGPDRFVSAAENGPLWATQFHPEKSGDAGAALLRNWLGQL
;
A
#
# COMPACT_ATOMS: atom_id res chain seq x y z
N MET A 1 -12.63 -22.12 -12.40
CA MET A 1 -11.87 -20.87 -12.56
C MET A 1 -10.48 -21.10 -11.99
N MET A 2 -9.41 -20.88 -12.75
CA MET A 2 -8.05 -20.89 -12.18
C MET A 2 -7.96 -19.71 -11.19
N LYS A 3 -7.38 -19.96 -10.02
CA LYS A 3 -7.13 -18.90 -9.05
C LYS A 3 -6.07 -17.96 -9.63
N ALA A 4 -6.24 -16.64 -9.46
CA ALA A 4 -5.21 -15.69 -9.82
C ALA A 4 -3.97 -15.90 -8.93
N ASP A 5 -2.80 -15.95 -9.54
CA ASP A 5 -1.55 -16.10 -8.81
C ASP A 5 -1.09 -14.72 -8.32
N VAL A 6 -0.97 -14.56 -7.01
CA VAL A 6 -0.50 -13.34 -6.37
C VAL A 6 0.86 -13.60 -5.73
N ALA A 7 1.84 -12.76 -6.05
CA ALA A 7 3.11 -12.73 -5.35
C ALA A 7 3.04 -11.77 -4.16
N VAL A 8 3.50 -12.20 -3.00
CA VAL A 8 3.83 -11.33 -1.87
C VAL A 8 5.36 -11.20 -1.84
N LEU A 9 5.85 -9.96 -1.93
CA LEU A 9 7.27 -9.70 -2.01
C LEU A 9 7.94 -9.89 -0.65
N ASP A 10 8.91 -10.80 -0.59
CA ASP A 10 9.74 -11.03 0.59
C ASP A 10 11.06 -10.25 0.46
N TYR A 11 11.15 -9.14 1.14
CA TYR A 11 12.34 -8.31 1.19
C TYR A 11 12.84 -8.06 2.62
N GLY A 12 12.45 -8.96 3.54
CA GLY A 12 12.85 -8.92 4.94
C GLY A 12 12.00 -8.00 5.82
N SER A 13 10.90 -7.44 5.30
CA SER A 13 9.98 -6.58 6.07
C SER A 13 8.53 -7.01 5.84
N GLY A 14 7.70 -6.82 6.85
CA GLY A 14 6.27 -7.07 6.78
C GLY A 14 5.78 -8.22 7.65
N ASN A 15 4.49 -8.19 7.99
CA ASN A 15 3.80 -9.33 8.60
C ASN A 15 3.36 -10.32 7.51
N LEU A 16 4.36 -10.92 6.85
CA LEU A 16 4.18 -11.71 5.63
C LEU A 16 3.12 -12.81 5.78
N ARG A 17 3.14 -13.54 6.92
CA ARG A 17 2.19 -14.65 7.15
C ARG A 17 0.73 -14.20 7.22
N SER A 18 0.48 -13.05 7.85
CA SER A 18 -0.87 -12.49 7.93
C SER A 18 -1.36 -12.01 6.58
N VAL A 19 -0.49 -11.35 5.81
CA VAL A 19 -0.80 -10.90 4.45
C VAL A 19 -1.10 -12.10 3.54
N LEU A 20 -0.24 -13.13 3.52
CA LEU A 20 -0.45 -14.37 2.76
C LEU A 20 -1.84 -14.96 3.05
N ARG A 21 -2.15 -15.21 4.33
CA ARG A 21 -3.43 -15.79 4.74
C ARG A 21 -4.63 -14.91 4.38
N ALA A 22 -4.48 -13.59 4.43
CA ALA A 22 -5.57 -12.67 4.09
C ALA A 22 -5.86 -12.70 2.59
N VAL A 23 -4.82 -12.69 1.74
CA VAL A 23 -4.96 -12.77 0.27
C VAL A 23 -5.49 -14.13 -0.16
N GLU A 24 -5.01 -15.24 0.44
CA GLU A 24 -5.53 -16.59 0.21
C GLU A 24 -7.02 -16.71 0.54
N ARG A 25 -7.45 -16.13 1.67
CA ARG A 25 -8.85 -16.06 2.06
C ARG A 25 -9.69 -15.22 1.09
N GLY A 26 -9.08 -14.24 0.43
CA GLY A 26 -9.69 -13.47 -0.65
C GLY A 26 -9.96 -14.28 -1.92
N GLY A 27 -9.37 -15.49 -2.03
CA GLY A 27 -9.61 -16.42 -3.14
C GLY A 27 -8.44 -16.58 -4.11
N ALA A 28 -7.29 -15.94 -3.89
CA ALA A 28 -6.11 -16.08 -4.72
C ALA A 28 -5.25 -17.31 -4.34
N SER A 29 -4.42 -17.74 -5.27
CA SER A 29 -3.25 -18.59 -5.02
C SER A 29 -2.06 -17.66 -4.73
N VAL A 30 -1.32 -17.90 -3.64
CA VAL A 30 -0.31 -16.95 -3.18
C VAL A 30 1.06 -17.59 -3.10
N VAL A 31 2.08 -16.88 -3.57
CA VAL A 31 3.49 -17.25 -3.43
C VAL A 31 4.26 -16.15 -2.70
N LEU A 32 5.03 -16.53 -1.68
CA LEU A 32 6.01 -15.64 -1.06
C LEU A 32 7.32 -15.75 -1.83
N THR A 33 7.85 -14.62 -2.30
CA THR A 33 9.03 -14.67 -3.16
C THR A 33 9.88 -13.39 -3.07
N ALA A 34 11.20 -13.57 -3.18
CA ALA A 34 12.18 -12.51 -3.45
C ALA A 34 12.69 -12.56 -4.91
N ASP A 35 12.21 -13.55 -5.70
CA ASP A 35 12.64 -13.73 -7.07
C ASP A 35 11.98 -12.71 -8.01
N PHE A 36 12.82 -12.02 -8.78
CA PHE A 36 12.40 -10.95 -9.66
C PHE A 36 11.37 -11.40 -10.71
N GLU A 37 11.63 -12.51 -11.39
CA GLU A 37 10.76 -12.95 -12.48
C GLU A 37 9.42 -13.48 -11.98
N THR A 38 9.41 -14.20 -10.86
CA THR A 38 8.18 -14.66 -10.21
C THR A 38 7.31 -13.47 -9.80
N ALA A 39 7.90 -12.47 -9.12
CA ALA A 39 7.18 -11.27 -8.68
C ALA A 39 6.72 -10.40 -9.86
N ALA A 40 7.54 -10.27 -10.90
CA ALA A 40 7.19 -9.47 -12.08
C ALA A 40 6.08 -10.10 -12.93
N ARG A 41 5.97 -11.46 -12.96
CA ARG A 41 5.03 -12.19 -13.83
C ARG A 41 3.71 -12.56 -13.17
N ALA A 42 3.62 -12.59 -11.85
CA ALA A 42 2.39 -12.89 -11.11
C ALA A 42 1.22 -12.03 -11.61
N ALA A 43 -0.02 -12.46 -11.47
CA ALA A 43 -1.19 -11.66 -11.82
C ALA A 43 -1.25 -10.39 -10.96
N GLY A 44 -1.06 -10.52 -9.63
CA GLY A 44 -0.96 -9.42 -8.68
C GLY A 44 0.34 -9.45 -7.88
N LEU A 45 0.80 -8.27 -7.41
CA LEU A 45 1.93 -8.14 -6.48
C LEU A 45 1.48 -7.40 -5.23
N VAL A 46 1.75 -7.98 -4.06
CA VAL A 46 1.61 -7.27 -2.78
C VAL A 46 2.99 -6.90 -2.25
N VAL A 47 3.17 -5.63 -1.92
CA VAL A 47 4.37 -5.09 -1.28
C VAL A 47 4.01 -4.70 0.16
N PRO A 48 4.13 -5.62 1.14
CA PRO A 48 3.89 -5.31 2.54
C PRO A 48 5.08 -4.57 3.12
N GLY A 49 4.90 -3.81 4.20
CA GLY A 49 6.03 -3.20 4.91
C GLY A 49 5.67 -2.88 6.34
N VAL A 50 6.63 -3.10 7.25
CA VAL A 50 6.56 -2.69 8.66
C VAL A 50 7.95 -2.27 9.14
N GLY A 51 7.99 -1.44 10.19
CA GLY A 51 9.25 -0.97 10.78
C GLY A 51 9.73 0.34 10.16
N ALA A 52 11.03 0.57 10.21
CA ALA A 52 11.64 1.83 9.76
C ALA A 52 11.64 1.95 8.24
N TYR A 53 11.33 3.14 7.74
CA TYR A 53 11.25 3.43 6.31
C TYR A 53 12.57 3.12 5.58
N ALA A 54 13.70 3.60 6.11
CA ALA A 54 15.02 3.38 5.51
C ALA A 54 15.40 1.88 5.42
N GLU A 55 15.03 1.10 6.45
CA GLU A 55 15.25 -0.35 6.47
C GLU A 55 14.41 -1.04 5.39
N CYS A 56 13.14 -0.67 5.28
CA CYS A 56 12.25 -1.20 4.25
C CYS A 56 12.79 -0.88 2.85
N MET A 57 13.22 0.36 2.60
CA MET A 57 13.78 0.73 1.28
C MET A 57 15.07 -0.01 0.97
N ARG A 58 15.94 -0.24 1.97
CA ARG A 58 17.15 -1.02 1.76
C ARG A 58 16.83 -2.47 1.42
N GLY A 59 15.92 -3.12 2.15
CA GLY A 59 15.46 -4.47 1.86
C GLY A 59 14.80 -4.57 0.48
N LEU A 60 13.93 -3.61 0.15
CA LEU A 60 13.24 -3.56 -1.13
C LEU A 60 14.23 -3.48 -2.31
N ARG A 61 15.24 -2.60 -2.21
CA ARG A 61 16.29 -2.45 -3.24
C ARG A 61 17.18 -3.69 -3.33
N ALA A 62 17.46 -4.37 -2.22
CA ALA A 62 18.28 -5.59 -2.23
C ALA A 62 17.68 -6.72 -3.09
N VAL A 63 16.34 -6.79 -3.18
CA VAL A 63 15.62 -7.72 -4.05
C VAL A 63 15.16 -7.08 -5.37
N GLN A 64 15.64 -5.88 -5.70
CA GLN A 64 15.23 -5.09 -6.86
C GLN A 64 13.71 -4.80 -6.89
N GLY A 65 13.11 -4.67 -5.72
CA GLY A 65 11.66 -4.49 -5.57
C GLY A 65 11.15 -3.20 -6.19
N ASP A 66 11.92 -2.11 -6.15
CA ASP A 66 11.67 -0.86 -6.85
C ASP A 66 11.56 -1.08 -8.37
N ARG A 67 12.49 -1.86 -8.96
CA ARG A 67 12.45 -2.21 -10.38
C ARG A 67 11.30 -3.15 -10.72
N ILE A 68 10.97 -4.09 -9.83
CA ILE A 68 9.80 -4.97 -10.00
C ILE A 68 8.52 -4.14 -10.07
N VAL A 69 8.33 -3.20 -9.11
CA VAL A 69 7.19 -2.29 -9.08
C VAL A 69 7.11 -1.49 -10.39
N GLY A 70 8.14 -0.74 -10.75
CA GLY A 70 8.15 0.07 -11.97
C GLY A 70 7.88 -0.77 -13.24
N ARG A 71 8.47 -1.97 -13.37
CA ARG A 71 8.20 -2.88 -14.49
C ARG A 71 6.74 -3.32 -14.56
N ARG A 72 6.13 -3.60 -13.40
CA ARG A 72 4.72 -4.00 -13.34
C ARG A 72 3.80 -2.88 -13.74
N LEU A 73 4.04 -1.68 -13.21
CA LEU A 73 3.24 -0.48 -13.51
C LEU A 73 3.34 -0.09 -14.99
N ALA A 74 4.54 -0.17 -15.58
CA ALA A 74 4.72 0.04 -17.02
C ALA A 74 3.94 -0.97 -17.88
N GLY A 75 3.70 -2.17 -17.36
CA GLY A 75 2.87 -3.21 -18.00
C GLY A 75 1.40 -3.22 -17.55
N ALA A 76 0.92 -2.16 -16.85
CA ALA A 76 -0.42 -2.08 -16.27
C ALA A 76 -0.80 -3.27 -15.38
N ARG A 77 0.19 -3.85 -14.67
CA ARG A 77 -0.04 -5.02 -13.80
C ARG A 77 -0.29 -4.59 -12.36
N PRO A 78 -1.35 -5.09 -11.71
CA PRO A 78 -1.75 -4.69 -10.37
C PRO A 78 -0.67 -4.86 -9.30
N VAL A 79 -0.49 -3.80 -8.50
CA VAL A 79 0.38 -3.75 -7.32
C VAL A 79 -0.43 -3.20 -6.14
N LEU A 80 -0.30 -3.82 -4.96
CA LEU A 80 -0.86 -3.36 -3.70
C LEU A 80 0.25 -3.09 -2.69
N GLY A 81 0.46 -1.83 -2.32
CA GLY A 81 1.34 -1.43 -1.21
C GLY A 81 0.60 -1.43 0.12
N ILE A 82 1.17 -1.98 1.20
CA ILE A 82 0.54 -2.01 2.53
C ILE A 82 1.47 -1.36 3.57
N CYS A 83 0.98 -0.37 4.30
CA CYS A 83 1.63 0.38 5.36
C CYS A 83 2.96 1.00 4.88
N VAL A 84 4.12 0.57 5.36
CA VAL A 84 5.41 1.07 4.84
C VAL A 84 5.58 0.71 3.35
N GLY A 85 4.95 -0.36 2.88
CA GLY A 85 4.89 -0.67 1.44
C GLY A 85 4.15 0.39 0.62
N MET A 86 3.10 1.03 1.16
CA MET A 86 2.51 2.23 0.56
C MET A 86 3.47 3.41 0.62
N GLN A 87 4.07 3.65 1.79
CA GLN A 87 5.00 4.76 1.98
C GLN A 87 6.18 4.69 0.99
N ALA A 88 6.68 3.49 0.71
CA ALA A 88 7.75 3.25 -0.25
C ALA A 88 7.41 3.69 -1.69
N MET A 89 6.13 3.84 -2.06
CA MET A 89 5.73 4.31 -3.39
C MET A 89 5.94 5.81 -3.58
N PHE A 90 6.07 6.58 -2.49
CA PHE A 90 6.33 8.02 -2.56
C PHE A 90 7.80 8.35 -2.86
N GLY A 91 8.07 9.65 -3.13
CA GLY A 91 9.39 10.12 -3.53
C GLY A 91 10.45 9.94 -2.44
N GLN A 92 10.07 10.17 -1.18
CA GLN A 92 11.01 10.06 -0.05
C GLN A 92 10.29 9.91 1.29
N GLY A 93 11.03 9.49 2.30
CA GLY A 93 10.62 9.52 3.70
C GLY A 93 11.65 10.21 4.59
N ILE A 94 11.17 10.97 5.57
CA ILE A 94 11.99 11.65 6.59
C ILE A 94 11.71 10.99 7.94
N GLU A 95 12.66 10.19 8.41
CA GLU A 95 12.55 9.48 9.68
C GLU A 95 13.77 9.79 10.57
N HIS A 96 13.52 10.27 11.78
CA HIS A 96 14.59 10.70 12.72
C HIS A 96 15.60 11.69 12.12
N GLY A 97 15.12 12.59 11.26
CA GLY A 97 15.96 13.60 10.59
C GLY A 97 16.78 13.07 9.40
N MET A 98 16.66 11.78 9.09
CA MET A 98 17.29 11.17 7.92
C MET A 98 16.31 11.10 6.74
N VAL A 99 16.75 11.56 5.58
CA VAL A 99 16.01 11.46 4.33
C VAL A 99 16.42 10.15 3.63
N SER A 100 15.43 9.40 3.22
CA SER A 100 15.62 8.19 2.41
C SER A 100 14.72 8.25 1.17
N GLU A 101 15.29 8.00 0.00
CA GLU A 101 14.54 7.97 -1.25
C GLU A 101 13.60 6.74 -1.30
N GLY A 102 12.40 6.93 -1.85
CA GLY A 102 11.42 5.90 -2.16
C GLY A 102 11.53 5.37 -3.58
N CYS A 103 10.46 4.74 -4.06
CA CYS A 103 10.33 4.28 -5.44
C CYS A 103 9.96 5.42 -6.41
N ALA A 104 9.46 6.56 -5.86
CA ALA A 104 9.06 7.75 -6.61
C ALA A 104 7.96 7.50 -7.67
N GLU A 105 7.07 6.53 -7.43
CA GLU A 105 5.87 6.33 -8.26
C GLU A 105 4.85 7.45 -8.05
N TRP A 106 4.85 8.04 -6.86
CA TRP A 106 4.09 9.24 -6.50
C TRP A 106 5.02 10.31 -5.91
N PRO A 107 4.87 11.59 -6.30
CA PRO A 107 5.54 12.68 -5.60
C PRO A 107 4.99 12.81 -4.17
N GLY A 108 5.79 13.37 -3.28
CA GLY A 108 5.43 13.59 -1.89
C GLY A 108 6.43 13.01 -0.91
N THR A 109 6.26 13.39 0.35
CA THR A 109 7.17 13.03 1.44
C THR A 109 6.40 12.34 2.56
N VAL A 110 6.94 11.22 3.03
CA VAL A 110 6.48 10.54 4.24
C VAL A 110 7.12 11.21 5.44
N GLU A 111 6.30 11.77 6.34
CA GLU A 111 6.74 12.54 7.50
C GLU A 111 6.12 12.02 8.78
N ARG A 112 6.73 12.38 9.93
CA ARG A 112 6.18 12.04 11.24
C ARG A 112 4.86 12.80 11.46
N LEU A 113 3.84 12.12 11.97
CA LEU A 113 2.58 12.75 12.40
C LEU A 113 2.82 13.63 13.63
N GLU A 114 2.01 14.68 13.77
CA GLU A 114 2.08 15.68 14.85
C GLU A 114 1.11 15.40 16.00
N ALA A 115 0.28 14.37 15.88
CA ALA A 115 -0.69 13.99 16.92
C ALA A 115 -0.01 13.75 18.27
N ASP A 116 -0.70 14.10 19.37
CA ASP A 116 -0.18 13.98 20.75
C ASP A 116 0.15 12.54 21.12
N VAL A 117 -0.59 11.58 20.58
CA VAL A 117 -0.38 10.15 20.83
C VAL A 117 0.11 9.49 19.55
N ILE A 118 1.38 9.05 19.56
CA ILE A 118 2.02 8.33 18.45
C ILE A 118 2.66 7.06 18.99
N PRO A 119 2.49 5.91 18.31
CA PRO A 119 1.92 5.72 16.98
C PRO A 119 0.39 5.87 16.93
N HIS A 120 -0.17 6.25 15.78
CA HIS A 120 -1.56 6.02 15.44
C HIS A 120 -1.79 4.52 15.39
N MET A 121 -2.31 3.97 16.47
CA MET A 121 -2.52 2.53 16.64
C MET A 121 -3.96 2.24 17.04
N GLY A 122 -4.67 1.51 16.21
CA GLY A 122 -6.06 1.13 16.44
C GLY A 122 -6.96 1.30 15.23
N TRP A 123 -8.26 1.24 15.49
CA TRP A 123 -9.30 1.32 14.48
C TRP A 123 -9.70 2.77 14.23
N ASN A 124 -9.71 3.17 12.96
CA ASN A 124 -10.15 4.49 12.53
C ASN A 124 -10.95 4.40 11.23
N THR A 125 -11.75 5.43 10.95
CA THR A 125 -12.51 5.59 9.73
C THR A 125 -11.66 6.21 8.62
N VAL A 126 -12.14 6.10 7.38
CA VAL A 126 -11.54 6.72 6.22
C VAL A 126 -12.56 7.64 5.53
N GLU A 127 -12.08 8.67 4.89
CA GLU A 127 -12.84 9.51 3.97
C GLU A 127 -12.56 8.98 2.56
N ALA A 128 -13.31 7.95 2.16
CA ALA A 128 -13.09 7.28 0.88
C ALA A 128 -13.33 8.24 -0.31
N ALA A 129 -12.46 8.16 -1.31
CA ALA A 129 -12.64 8.93 -2.53
C ALA A 129 -13.93 8.54 -3.26
N THR A 130 -14.65 9.52 -3.78
CA THR A 130 -15.87 9.27 -4.55
C THR A 130 -15.55 8.42 -5.79
N GLY A 131 -16.20 7.27 -5.92
CA GLY A 131 -15.98 6.33 -7.02
C GLY A 131 -14.80 5.38 -6.82
N SER A 132 -14.23 5.33 -5.62
CA SER A 132 -13.20 4.35 -5.26
C SER A 132 -13.71 2.93 -5.47
N GLN A 133 -12.93 2.13 -6.19
CA GLN A 133 -13.18 0.71 -6.35
C GLN A 133 -12.66 -0.10 -5.16
N MET A 134 -11.59 0.37 -4.55
CA MET A 134 -11.00 -0.22 -3.35
C MET A 134 -12.01 -0.28 -2.20
N PHE A 135 -12.77 0.80 -2.01
CA PHE A 135 -13.75 0.92 -0.93
C PHE A 135 -15.18 0.59 -1.34
N ALA A 136 -15.41 0.00 -2.51
CA ALA A 136 -16.75 -0.37 -2.95
C ALA A 136 -17.45 -1.28 -1.92
N GLY A 137 -18.57 -0.78 -1.34
CA GLY A 137 -19.38 -1.46 -0.35
C GLY A 137 -18.81 -1.52 1.08
N ILE A 138 -17.75 -0.76 1.37
CA ILE A 138 -17.07 -0.71 2.68
C ILE A 138 -16.57 0.70 3.05
N ASP A 139 -17.12 1.73 2.45
CA ASP A 139 -16.71 3.13 2.63
C ASP A 139 -16.99 3.68 4.03
N ASP A 140 -17.99 3.14 4.73
CA ASP A 140 -18.35 3.48 6.11
C ASP A 140 -17.64 2.63 7.18
N GLU A 141 -16.78 1.70 6.76
CA GLU A 141 -16.13 0.75 7.64
C GLU A 141 -14.89 1.34 8.33
N ARG A 142 -14.41 0.64 9.36
CA ARG A 142 -13.19 1.00 10.10
C ARG A 142 -12.06 0.06 9.74
N PHE A 143 -10.84 0.64 9.69
CA PHE A 143 -9.62 -0.09 9.36
C PHE A 143 -8.60 0.04 10.49
N TYR A 144 -7.70 -0.94 10.59
CA TYR A 144 -6.67 -0.98 11.62
C TYR A 144 -5.38 -0.30 11.16
N PHE A 145 -5.02 0.76 11.85
CA PHE A 145 -3.78 1.53 11.65
C PHE A 145 -2.73 1.15 12.68
N ALA A 146 -1.45 1.24 12.30
CA ALA A 146 -0.31 1.06 13.20
C ALA A 146 0.92 1.76 12.60
N HIS A 147 0.98 3.10 12.66
CA HIS A 147 2.06 3.89 12.06
C HIS A 147 2.30 5.19 12.81
N SER A 148 3.53 5.73 12.70
CA SER A 148 3.93 7.03 13.24
C SER A 148 4.20 8.06 12.15
N TYR A 149 4.30 7.61 10.91
CA TYR A 149 4.65 8.41 9.73
C TYR A 149 3.58 8.24 8.67
N GLY A 150 3.35 9.28 7.87
CA GLY A 150 2.37 9.28 6.79
C GLY A 150 2.59 10.43 5.83
N VAL A 151 1.82 10.46 4.75
CA VAL A 151 1.86 11.52 3.74
C VAL A 151 0.70 12.48 3.99
N ARG A 152 1.01 13.74 4.29
CA ARG A 152 0.01 14.77 4.65
C ARG A 152 -0.50 15.58 3.47
N ALA A 153 0.15 15.46 2.31
CA ALA A 153 -0.27 16.15 1.09
C ALA A 153 -0.22 15.21 -0.12
N TRP A 154 -1.18 15.34 -1.02
CA TRP A 154 -1.17 14.65 -2.30
C TRP A 154 -0.73 15.63 -3.39
N GLU A 155 0.39 15.35 -4.02
CA GLU A 155 1.04 16.27 -4.97
C GLU A 155 0.88 15.86 -6.44
N LEU A 156 0.52 14.58 -6.70
CA LEU A 156 0.33 14.09 -8.07
C LEU A 156 -0.93 14.70 -8.68
N ARG A 157 -0.75 15.45 -9.77
CA ARG A 157 -1.83 15.95 -10.62
C ARG A 157 -1.90 15.12 -11.88
N ALA A 158 -3.06 14.55 -12.16
CA ALA A 158 -3.30 13.91 -13.44
C ALA A 158 -3.61 14.96 -14.51
N GLU A 159 -3.00 14.79 -15.67
CA GLU A 159 -3.31 15.58 -16.85
C GLU A 159 -4.05 14.69 -17.87
N PRO A 160 -5.08 15.23 -18.57
CA PRO A 160 -5.75 14.46 -19.61
C PRO A 160 -4.76 13.89 -20.64
N PRO A 161 -4.94 12.63 -21.11
CA PRO A 161 -6.12 11.79 -20.96
C PRO A 161 -6.14 10.86 -19.73
N PHE A 162 -5.21 11.01 -18.80
CA PHE A 162 -5.12 10.11 -17.65
C PHE A 162 -6.19 10.43 -16.60
N PRO A 163 -6.83 9.39 -16.00
CA PRO A 163 -7.78 9.61 -14.92
C PRO A 163 -7.06 10.12 -13.67
N SER A 164 -7.74 10.95 -12.88
CA SER A 164 -7.22 11.40 -11.60
C SER A 164 -7.15 10.23 -10.60
N PRO A 165 -6.06 10.14 -9.83
CA PRO A 165 -5.97 9.20 -8.74
C PRO A 165 -7.12 9.35 -7.75
N GLN A 166 -7.64 8.25 -7.23
CA GLN A 166 -8.60 8.24 -6.13
C GLN A 166 -7.82 8.25 -4.81
N VAL A 167 -7.90 9.34 -4.07
CA VAL A 167 -7.15 9.53 -2.82
C VAL A 167 -8.10 9.53 -1.63
N THR A 168 -7.88 8.62 -0.73
CA THR A 168 -8.66 8.43 0.50
C THR A 168 -7.86 8.98 1.68
N TRP A 169 -8.55 9.65 2.58
CA TRP A 169 -7.93 10.35 3.70
C TRP A 169 -8.39 9.80 5.04
N THR A 170 -7.59 10.05 6.06
CA THR A 170 -7.95 9.82 7.46
C THR A 170 -7.48 10.99 8.31
N THR A 171 -8.28 11.36 9.31
CA THR A 171 -7.92 12.36 10.31
C THR A 171 -7.54 11.66 11.62
N TYR A 172 -6.40 12.06 12.22
CA TYR A 172 -5.95 11.59 13.53
C TYR A 172 -5.32 12.74 14.32
N GLY A 173 -6.02 13.20 15.35
CA GLY A 173 -5.65 14.43 16.05
C GLY A 173 -5.66 15.62 15.10
N PRO A 174 -4.56 16.43 15.05
CA PRO A 174 -4.46 17.56 14.14
C PRO A 174 -4.08 17.15 12.72
N ASP A 175 -3.63 15.92 12.50
CA ASP A 175 -3.17 15.46 11.20
C ASP A 175 -4.31 14.94 10.33
N ARG A 176 -4.27 15.32 9.05
CA ARG A 176 -4.99 14.65 7.97
C ARG A 176 -3.97 14.09 7.01
N PHE A 177 -4.03 12.80 6.74
CA PHE A 177 -3.04 12.10 5.92
C PHE A 177 -3.69 11.17 4.91
N VAL A 178 -2.95 10.82 3.85
CA VAL A 178 -3.36 9.86 2.84
C VAL A 178 -3.41 8.48 3.45
N SER A 179 -4.60 7.91 3.57
CA SER A 179 -4.81 6.57 4.13
C SER A 179 -4.92 5.48 3.08
N ALA A 180 -5.27 5.83 1.84
CA ALA A 180 -5.18 4.94 0.69
C ALA A 180 -5.13 5.75 -0.61
N ALA A 181 -4.63 5.12 -1.67
CA ALA A 181 -4.66 5.68 -3.01
C ALA A 181 -4.83 4.58 -4.06
N GLU A 182 -5.60 4.91 -5.11
CA GLU A 182 -5.77 4.11 -6.32
C GLU A 182 -5.29 4.95 -7.51
N ASN A 183 -4.26 4.52 -8.19
CA ASN A 183 -3.74 5.19 -9.37
C ASN A 183 -3.45 4.16 -10.48
N GLY A 184 -4.45 3.90 -11.32
CA GLY A 184 -4.36 2.85 -12.31
C GLY A 184 -4.09 1.49 -11.65
N PRO A 185 -3.01 0.78 -12.04
CA PRO A 185 -2.68 -0.52 -11.47
C PRO A 185 -2.06 -0.46 -10.08
N LEU A 186 -1.65 0.72 -9.59
CA LEU A 186 -1.06 0.89 -8.27
C LEU A 186 -2.10 1.30 -7.24
N TRP A 187 -2.41 0.38 -6.33
CA TRP A 187 -3.22 0.63 -5.15
C TRP A 187 -2.37 0.53 -3.91
N ALA A 188 -2.68 1.32 -2.89
CA ALA A 188 -1.95 1.23 -1.63
C ALA A 188 -2.80 1.69 -0.43
N THR A 189 -2.50 1.14 0.75
CA THR A 189 -3.15 1.47 2.02
C THR A 189 -2.13 1.75 3.12
N GLN A 190 -2.34 2.80 3.91
CA GLN A 190 -1.55 3.08 5.12
C GLN A 190 -1.94 2.14 6.26
N PHE A 191 -3.20 1.75 6.32
CA PHE A 191 -3.71 0.76 7.26
C PHE A 191 -3.40 -0.67 6.81
N HIS A 192 -3.64 -1.61 7.68
CA HIS A 192 -3.40 -3.03 7.48
C HIS A 192 -4.70 -3.76 7.12
N PRO A 193 -5.03 -4.01 5.85
CA PRO A 193 -6.24 -4.76 5.49
C PRO A 193 -6.22 -6.17 6.07
N GLU A 194 -5.05 -6.80 6.20
CA GLU A 194 -4.89 -8.13 6.79
C GLU A 194 -5.21 -8.20 8.30
N LYS A 195 -5.36 -7.01 8.94
CA LYS A 195 -5.76 -6.86 10.36
C LYS A 195 -7.11 -6.19 10.53
N SER A 196 -7.78 -5.83 9.43
CA SER A 196 -9.01 -5.05 9.44
C SER A 196 -10.29 -5.89 9.34
N GLY A 197 -10.25 -7.14 9.75
CA GLY A 197 -11.43 -8.01 9.82
C GLY A 197 -12.14 -8.18 8.47
N ASP A 198 -13.47 -8.11 8.49
CA ASP A 198 -14.29 -8.31 7.29
C ASP A 198 -14.15 -7.17 6.28
N ALA A 199 -14.00 -5.93 6.75
CA ALA A 199 -13.74 -4.77 5.89
C ALA A 199 -12.41 -4.93 5.12
N GLY A 200 -11.35 -5.35 5.81
CA GLY A 200 -10.06 -5.64 5.17
C GLY A 200 -10.13 -6.80 4.18
N ALA A 201 -10.90 -7.84 4.52
CA ALA A 201 -11.11 -8.97 3.61
C ALA A 201 -11.91 -8.57 2.35
N ALA A 202 -12.88 -7.65 2.51
CA ALA A 202 -13.64 -7.11 1.38
C ALA A 202 -12.75 -6.24 0.48
N LEU A 203 -11.91 -5.36 1.07
CA LEU A 203 -10.94 -4.56 0.35
C LEU A 203 -9.99 -5.42 -0.50
N LEU A 204 -9.45 -6.49 0.10
CA LEU A 204 -8.58 -7.42 -0.62
C LEU A 204 -9.32 -8.10 -1.77
N ARG A 205 -10.59 -8.48 -1.61
CA ARG A 205 -11.41 -9.02 -2.71
C ARG A 205 -11.63 -7.98 -3.82
N ASN A 206 -11.88 -6.71 -3.46
CA ASN A 206 -12.03 -5.63 -4.44
C ASN A 206 -10.75 -5.46 -5.26
N TRP A 207 -9.57 -5.51 -4.62
CA TRP A 207 -8.30 -5.47 -5.32
C TRP A 207 -8.06 -6.71 -6.19
N LEU A 208 -8.37 -7.91 -5.69
CA LEU A 208 -8.27 -9.16 -6.46
C LEU A 208 -9.17 -9.18 -7.69
N GLY A 209 -10.25 -8.42 -7.66
CA GLY A 209 -11.14 -8.22 -8.82
C GLY A 209 -10.51 -7.43 -9.96
N GLN A 210 -9.32 -6.84 -9.76
CA GLN A 210 -8.56 -6.11 -10.79
C GLN A 210 -7.56 -7.00 -11.55
N LEU A 211 -7.37 -8.27 -11.15
CA LEU A 211 -6.37 -9.18 -11.70
C LEU A 211 -6.76 -9.83 -13.02
#